data_9e247b167ff0dd42a89d64da5c9e63b4
#
_entry.id   9e247b167ff0dd42a89d64da5c9e63b4
#
_cell.length_a   1.000
_cell.length_b   1.000
_cell.length_c   1.000
_cell.angle_alpha   90.00
_cell.angle_beta   90.00
_cell.angle_gamma   90.00
#
_symmetry.space_group_name_H-M   'P 1'
#
loop_
_entity.id
_entity.type
_entity.pdbx_description
1 polymer ?
#
loop_
_entity_poly.entity_id
_entity_poly.type
_entity_poly.pdbx_seq_one_letter_code
_entity_poly.pdbx_strand_id
1 'polypeptide(L)'
;MARKPTRDQLELALKDAQKQLAVTHLRAYESAKESRRTENWYTRNGGPNADIRTAWRLLTRRHQDLVDSNPWANRAVRVITNNWIGDGIIGSPQGGSRRYADAWNEWAESVECDFNGKLNWYGLQALIARTTAVRGSCLIRRRFDLSMQDRGLVGLQLQVLEPDFLDFSKDDGSRIKFGQQYDRDGRLEGYWIRQTHPGETEWNGVRISSEFVPASEIIHTYEVNRPGQAIGVPFGSAVLLHLRDIDDITQAMLLKTKIAACFTAFVYSNEPSDLATTTALTETLEPGAIEILPDGKQISFSNPPQSPDYTAHQKHHLHAVAAAYGITFESLTGILSDVNFSSARMGWLEMHRNLAAWRWNISVPQVLDPVHRWFNDVARVAQIRGPRRMIWTPPRRELVDPAKEVGALIEGVKAGFFSLSEIQRSLGYIPAEVMDELGQDIATAREKGLVLSVDGMSSAGRSAAPDDGEEPEAQPED
;
A
#
# COMPACT_ATOMS: atom_id res chain seq x y z
N MET A 1 71.74 14.00 21.88
CA MET A 1 70.68 14.97 21.54
C MET A 1 69.96 14.49 20.31
N ALA A 2 68.70 14.07 20.41
CA ALA A 2 67.90 13.66 19.25
C ALA A 2 67.55 14.88 18.41
N ARG A 3 67.82 14.83 17.12
CA ARG A 3 67.56 15.89 16.14
C ARG A 3 66.07 16.12 16.01
N LYS A 4 65.56 17.33 16.24
CA LYS A 4 64.14 17.67 16.05
C LYS A 4 63.75 17.37 14.61
N PRO A 5 62.57 16.75 14.37
CA PRO A 5 62.11 16.44 13.02
C PRO A 5 61.87 17.73 12.24
N THR A 6 62.20 17.71 10.97
CA THR A 6 61.97 18.86 10.06
C THR A 6 60.47 18.98 9.77
N ARG A 7 60.03 20.18 9.35
CA ARG A 7 58.62 20.45 9.00
C ARG A 7 58.07 19.47 7.98
N ASP A 8 58.86 19.11 6.99
CA ASP A 8 58.45 18.15 5.95
C ASP A 8 58.27 16.74 6.50
N GLN A 9 59.12 16.33 7.48
CA GLN A 9 58.96 15.04 8.17
C GLN A 9 57.71 14.98 9.04
N LEU A 10 57.30 16.11 9.65
CA LEU A 10 56.07 16.21 10.41
C LEU A 10 54.84 16.20 9.51
N GLU A 11 54.90 16.86 8.36
CA GLU A 11 53.81 16.85 7.37
C GLU A 11 53.59 15.49 6.75
N LEU A 12 54.70 14.75 6.47
CA LEU A 12 54.62 13.39 5.99
C LEU A 12 54.04 12.42 7.03
N ALA A 13 54.50 12.53 8.28
CA ALA A 13 53.99 11.72 9.39
C ALA A 13 52.47 12.02 9.66
N LEU A 14 52.04 13.28 9.51
CA LEU A 14 50.63 13.65 9.65
C LEU A 14 49.78 13.04 8.52
N LYS A 15 50.24 13.08 7.28
CA LYS A 15 49.60 12.43 6.15
C LYS A 15 49.50 10.91 6.31
N ASP A 16 50.53 10.28 6.80
CA ASP A 16 50.56 8.82 7.06
C ASP A 16 49.64 8.45 8.23
N ALA A 17 49.59 9.26 9.31
CA ALA A 17 48.66 9.08 10.41
C ALA A 17 47.17 9.28 9.96
N GLN A 18 46.92 10.26 9.11
CA GLN A 18 45.59 10.47 8.53
C GLN A 18 45.18 9.32 7.61
N LYS A 19 46.09 8.80 6.79
CA LYS A 19 45.86 7.59 5.99
C LYS A 19 45.57 6.35 6.86
N GLN A 20 46.34 6.15 7.92
CA GLN A 20 46.13 5.05 8.86
C GLN A 20 44.82 5.16 9.59
N LEU A 21 44.42 6.38 9.98
CA LEU A 21 43.12 6.64 10.61
C LEU A 21 41.97 6.34 9.66
N ALA A 22 42.06 6.79 8.40
CA ALA A 22 41.08 6.51 7.36
C ALA A 22 40.97 5.01 7.06
N VAL A 23 42.08 4.29 7.00
CA VAL A 23 42.11 2.83 6.80
C VAL A 23 41.54 2.09 8.02
N THR A 24 41.75 2.61 9.23
CA THR A 24 41.21 2.01 10.46
C THR A 24 39.68 2.19 10.55
N HIS A 25 39.15 3.36 10.15
CA HIS A 25 37.72 3.59 10.06
C HIS A 25 37.04 2.74 8.97
N LEU A 26 37.69 2.58 7.81
CA LEU A 26 37.20 1.69 6.73
C LEU A 26 37.22 0.20 7.09
N ARG A 27 38.03 -0.20 8.09
CA ARG A 27 38.07 -1.61 8.58
C ARG A 27 36.80 -2.02 9.34
N ALA A 28 35.98 -1.08 9.81
CA ALA A 28 34.76 -1.37 10.57
C ALA A 28 33.68 -2.04 9.71
N TYR A 29 33.60 -1.73 8.40
CA TYR A 29 32.58 -2.25 7.50
C TYR A 29 33.21 -2.97 6.30
N GLU A 30 33.03 -4.28 6.22
CA GLU A 30 33.59 -5.10 5.13
C GLU A 30 33.03 -4.71 3.76
N SER A 31 31.77 -4.30 3.70
CA SER A 31 31.10 -3.81 2.48
C SER A 31 31.63 -2.48 1.95
N ALA A 32 32.37 -1.71 2.76
CA ALA A 32 33.00 -0.46 2.35
C ALA A 32 34.42 -0.64 1.81
N LYS A 33 34.97 -1.86 1.81
CA LYS A 33 36.29 -2.16 1.25
C LYS A 33 36.17 -2.47 -0.24
N GLU A 34 37.14 -1.97 -1.04
CA GLU A 34 37.33 -2.46 -2.38
C GLU A 34 37.86 -3.89 -2.33
N SER A 35 37.09 -4.81 -2.87
CA SER A 35 37.40 -6.25 -2.92
C SER A 35 36.78 -6.86 -4.18
N ARG A 36 37.15 -8.07 -4.52
CA ARG A 36 36.55 -8.81 -5.64
C ARG A 36 35.03 -8.95 -5.52
N ARG A 37 34.47 -8.88 -4.31
CA ARG A 37 33.02 -8.95 -4.05
C ARG A 37 32.32 -7.61 -4.25
N THR A 38 33.03 -6.49 -4.17
CA THR A 38 32.53 -5.13 -4.36
C THR A 38 32.98 -4.52 -5.70
N GLU A 39 33.73 -5.27 -6.50
CA GLU A 39 34.10 -4.91 -7.86
C GLU A 39 32.82 -4.70 -8.70
N ASN A 40 32.75 -3.58 -9.42
CA ASN A 40 31.58 -3.16 -10.19
C ASN A 40 30.34 -2.76 -9.36
N TRP A 41 30.45 -2.62 -8.06
CA TRP A 41 29.37 -2.08 -7.23
C TRP A 41 29.42 -0.55 -7.23
N TYR A 42 28.77 0.04 -8.24
CA TYR A 42 28.67 1.49 -8.36
C TYR A 42 27.61 2.04 -7.42
N THR A 43 28.00 2.93 -6.53
CA THR A 43 27.10 3.62 -5.60
C THR A 43 26.81 5.04 -6.08
N ARG A 44 25.58 5.50 -5.87
CA ARG A 44 25.18 6.89 -6.14
C ARG A 44 25.41 7.73 -4.89
N ASN A 45 26.03 8.89 -5.05
CA ASN A 45 26.23 9.87 -3.98
C ASN A 45 25.29 11.10 -4.15
N GLY A 46 24.10 10.87 -4.72
CA GLY A 46 23.12 11.90 -4.99
C GLY A 46 22.19 12.18 -3.81
N GLY A 47 21.66 13.39 -3.73
CA GLY A 47 20.53 13.69 -2.86
C GLY A 47 19.25 12.99 -3.34
N PRO A 48 18.21 12.86 -2.48
CA PRO A 48 17.01 12.10 -2.80
C PRO A 48 16.33 12.56 -4.10
N ASN A 49 16.27 13.86 -4.32
CA ASN A 49 15.62 14.42 -5.50
C ASN A 49 16.43 14.27 -6.78
N ALA A 50 17.76 14.27 -6.70
CA ALA A 50 18.63 14.05 -7.86
C ALA A 50 18.53 12.61 -8.36
N ASP A 51 18.51 11.64 -7.43
CA ASP A 51 18.37 10.22 -7.77
C ASP A 51 16.99 9.92 -8.39
N ILE A 52 15.94 10.52 -7.84
CA ILE A 52 14.56 10.32 -8.31
C ILE A 52 14.32 11.01 -9.67
N ARG A 53 14.86 12.22 -9.88
CA ARG A 53 14.59 13.08 -11.05
C ARG A 53 14.77 12.34 -12.39
N THR A 54 15.83 11.60 -12.54
CA THR A 54 16.15 10.88 -13.79
C THR A 54 15.32 9.63 -14.00
N ALA A 55 14.91 8.98 -12.92
CA ALA A 55 14.26 7.67 -12.96
C ALA A 55 12.72 7.75 -12.86
N TRP A 56 12.18 8.77 -12.21
CA TRP A 56 10.79 8.81 -11.77
C TRP A 56 9.77 8.54 -12.87
N ARG A 57 9.87 9.26 -13.99
CA ARG A 57 8.91 9.10 -15.11
C ARG A 57 8.90 7.69 -15.68
N LEU A 58 10.08 7.08 -15.79
CA LEU A 58 10.19 5.73 -16.33
C LEU A 58 9.70 4.69 -15.33
N LEU A 59 10.01 4.86 -14.05
CA LEU A 59 9.54 3.97 -12.97
C LEU A 59 8.01 4.00 -12.86
N THR A 60 7.40 5.19 -12.85
CA THR A 60 5.96 5.34 -12.73
C THR A 60 5.22 4.75 -13.94
N ARG A 61 5.69 4.98 -15.15
CA ARG A 61 5.12 4.42 -16.38
C ARG A 61 5.22 2.89 -16.42
N ARG A 62 6.40 2.35 -16.12
CA ARG A 62 6.61 0.89 -16.08
C ARG A 62 5.76 0.23 -14.99
N HIS A 63 5.66 0.86 -13.83
CA HIS A 63 4.83 0.31 -12.76
C HIS A 63 3.35 0.35 -13.13
N GLN A 64 2.86 1.44 -13.73
CA GLN A 64 1.49 1.53 -14.25
C GLN A 64 1.21 0.44 -15.28
N ASP A 65 2.09 0.28 -16.28
CA ASP A 65 1.97 -0.73 -17.31
C ASP A 65 1.88 -2.16 -16.73
N LEU A 66 2.73 -2.47 -15.74
CA LEU A 66 2.67 -3.74 -15.02
C LEU A 66 1.39 -3.90 -14.20
N VAL A 67 0.92 -2.83 -13.54
CA VAL A 67 -0.35 -2.91 -12.79
C VAL A 67 -1.54 -3.17 -13.71
N ASP A 68 -1.49 -2.67 -14.94
CA ASP A 68 -2.55 -2.85 -15.93
C ASP A 68 -2.46 -4.21 -16.63
N SER A 69 -1.27 -4.76 -16.85
CA SER A 69 -1.03 -5.96 -17.66
C SER A 69 -0.64 -7.22 -16.87
N ASN A 70 0.07 -7.07 -15.73
CA ASN A 70 0.56 -8.20 -14.95
C ASN A 70 -0.38 -8.52 -13.78
N PRO A 71 -0.85 -9.77 -13.64
CA PRO A 71 -1.83 -10.15 -12.61
C PRO A 71 -1.28 -9.99 -11.19
N TRP A 72 0.01 -10.20 -10.97
CA TRP A 72 0.63 -10.11 -9.64
C TRP A 72 0.76 -8.67 -9.17
N ALA A 73 1.20 -7.77 -10.06
CA ALA A 73 1.27 -6.34 -9.76
C ALA A 73 -0.12 -5.76 -9.50
N ASN A 74 -1.11 -6.11 -10.34
CA ASN A 74 -2.51 -5.71 -10.14
C ASN A 74 -3.04 -6.19 -8.78
N ARG A 75 -2.83 -7.48 -8.47
CA ARG A 75 -3.26 -8.09 -7.21
C ARG A 75 -2.60 -7.42 -6.01
N ALA A 76 -1.28 -7.16 -6.06
CA ALA A 76 -0.55 -6.50 -4.98
C ALA A 76 -1.14 -5.12 -4.66
N VAL A 77 -1.37 -4.30 -5.67
CA VAL A 77 -1.97 -2.96 -5.49
C VAL A 77 -3.39 -3.05 -4.93
N ARG A 78 -4.21 -4.01 -5.39
CA ARG A 78 -5.57 -4.23 -4.83
C ARG A 78 -5.52 -4.65 -3.37
N VAL A 79 -4.63 -5.59 -3.02
CA VAL A 79 -4.46 -6.05 -1.63
C VAL A 79 -4.06 -4.88 -0.73
N ILE A 80 -3.10 -4.06 -1.17
CA ILE A 80 -2.69 -2.87 -0.43
C ILE A 80 -3.88 -1.93 -0.25
N THR A 81 -4.53 -1.52 -1.32
CA THR A 81 -5.62 -0.53 -1.26
C THR A 81 -6.78 -1.00 -0.38
N ASN A 82 -7.22 -2.26 -0.57
CA ASN A 82 -8.34 -2.82 0.16
C ASN A 82 -8.06 -3.00 1.65
N ASN A 83 -6.81 -3.27 2.02
CA ASN A 83 -6.44 -3.41 3.43
C ASN A 83 -5.95 -2.09 4.05
N TRP A 84 -5.45 -1.14 3.27
CA TRP A 84 -5.05 0.19 3.76
C TRP A 84 -6.27 1.04 4.11
N ILE A 85 -7.19 1.16 3.16
CA ILE A 85 -8.38 2.02 3.29
C ILE A 85 -9.65 1.20 3.57
N GLY A 86 -9.79 0.00 2.96
CA GLY A 86 -11.00 -0.81 3.08
C GLY A 86 -12.24 -0.02 2.69
N ASP A 87 -13.25 -0.05 3.56
CA ASP A 87 -14.50 0.68 3.38
C ASP A 87 -14.38 2.19 3.69
N GLY A 88 -13.20 2.63 4.12
CA GLY A 88 -12.89 4.02 4.44
C GLY A 88 -12.41 4.21 5.87
N ILE A 89 -11.62 5.26 6.09
CA ILE A 89 -11.25 5.73 7.42
C ILE A 89 -12.28 6.78 7.83
N ILE A 90 -13.07 6.46 8.84
CA ILE A 90 -14.21 7.27 9.26
C ILE A 90 -13.76 8.34 10.24
N GLY A 91 -14.17 9.58 10.00
CA GLY A 91 -13.88 10.71 10.88
C GLY A 91 -15.04 11.02 11.80
N SER A 92 -14.82 10.97 13.12
CA SER A 92 -15.79 11.39 14.12
C SER A 92 -15.36 12.70 14.76
N PRO A 93 -16.20 13.75 14.79
CA PRO A 93 -15.87 15.03 15.41
C PRO A 93 -15.62 14.88 16.91
N GLN A 94 -14.44 15.32 17.39
CA GLN A 94 -14.15 15.34 18.83
C GLN A 94 -14.74 16.61 19.47
N GLY A 95 -15.99 16.53 19.92
CA GLY A 95 -16.76 17.70 20.34
C GLY A 95 -17.31 18.46 19.13
N GLY A 96 -18.16 19.42 19.36
CA GLY A 96 -18.83 20.17 18.32
C GLY A 96 -20.35 19.98 18.35
N SER A 97 -21.06 20.69 17.48
CA SER A 97 -22.50 20.58 17.39
C SER A 97 -22.93 19.35 16.58
N ARG A 98 -24.09 18.79 16.89
CA ARG A 98 -24.71 17.73 16.07
C ARG A 98 -24.84 18.19 14.60
N ARG A 99 -25.22 19.45 14.39
CA ARG A 99 -25.28 20.04 13.03
C ARG A 99 -23.96 19.92 12.25
N TYR A 100 -22.82 20.00 12.93
CA TYR A 100 -21.53 19.79 12.27
C TYR A 100 -21.30 18.33 11.91
N ALA A 101 -21.61 17.41 12.81
CA ALA A 101 -21.49 15.98 12.55
C ALA A 101 -22.38 15.55 11.38
N ASP A 102 -23.65 16.00 11.38
CA ASP A 102 -24.60 15.73 10.30
C ASP A 102 -24.07 16.28 8.95
N ALA A 103 -23.57 17.53 8.92
CA ALA A 103 -23.03 18.13 7.71
C ALA A 103 -21.74 17.44 7.21
N TRP A 104 -20.90 16.95 8.12
CA TRP A 104 -19.72 16.15 7.77
C TRP A 104 -20.12 14.82 7.16
N ASN A 105 -21.03 14.09 7.78
CA ASN A 105 -21.49 12.78 7.31
C ASN A 105 -22.20 12.91 5.95
N GLU A 106 -23.09 13.88 5.80
CA GLU A 106 -23.77 14.16 4.53
C GLU A 106 -22.76 14.45 3.40
N TRP A 107 -21.74 15.27 3.67
CA TRP A 107 -20.68 15.56 2.72
C TRP A 107 -19.83 14.32 2.41
N ALA A 108 -19.47 13.53 3.42
CA ALA A 108 -18.59 12.37 3.28
C ALA A 108 -19.25 11.19 2.56
N GLU A 109 -20.55 10.99 2.76
CA GLU A 109 -21.33 9.91 2.16
C GLU A 109 -21.82 10.24 0.74
N SER A 110 -21.96 11.53 0.44
CA SER A 110 -22.40 12.00 -0.87
C SER A 110 -21.25 12.00 -1.89
N VAL A 111 -21.61 11.80 -3.17
CA VAL A 111 -20.70 11.98 -4.31
C VAL A 111 -20.41 13.47 -4.62
N GLU A 112 -21.12 14.38 -3.99
CA GLU A 112 -20.95 15.82 -4.15
C GLU A 112 -19.57 16.31 -3.68
N CYS A 113 -18.90 15.56 -2.79
CA CYS A 113 -17.54 15.85 -2.35
C CYS A 113 -16.49 15.63 -3.44
N ASP A 114 -16.81 14.85 -4.49
CA ASP A 114 -15.94 14.61 -5.62
C ASP A 114 -16.19 15.62 -6.73
N PHE A 115 -15.15 16.30 -7.19
CA PHE A 115 -15.22 17.22 -8.33
C PHE A 115 -15.76 16.54 -9.62
N ASN A 116 -15.50 15.25 -9.79
CA ASN A 116 -15.99 14.45 -10.91
C ASN A 116 -17.38 13.84 -10.66
N GLY A 117 -17.92 13.93 -9.44
CA GLY A 117 -19.24 13.42 -9.07
C GLY A 117 -19.39 11.90 -9.18
N LYS A 118 -18.34 11.13 -8.95
CA LYS A 118 -18.32 9.66 -9.08
C LYS A 118 -18.20 8.92 -7.77
N LEU A 119 -17.43 9.47 -6.83
CA LEU A 119 -17.04 8.81 -5.59
C LEU A 119 -17.45 9.64 -4.39
N ASN A 120 -17.84 8.97 -3.32
CA ASN A 120 -17.96 9.61 -2.01
C ASN A 120 -16.57 9.76 -1.38
N TRP A 121 -16.48 10.38 -0.20
CA TRP A 121 -15.19 10.60 0.47
C TRP A 121 -14.41 9.31 0.72
N TYR A 122 -15.06 8.22 1.05
CA TYR A 122 -14.41 6.92 1.30
C TYR A 122 -13.85 6.32 0.01
N GLY A 123 -14.59 6.43 -1.08
CA GLY A 123 -14.11 6.06 -2.41
C GLY A 123 -12.93 6.93 -2.89
N LEU A 124 -12.95 8.23 -2.58
CA LEU A 124 -11.81 9.12 -2.85
C LEU A 124 -10.57 8.74 -2.03
N GLN A 125 -10.71 8.34 -0.77
CA GLN A 125 -9.59 7.82 0.02
C GLN A 125 -8.96 6.60 -0.64
N ALA A 126 -9.77 5.66 -1.13
CA ALA A 126 -9.29 4.47 -1.84
C ALA A 126 -8.57 4.84 -3.14
N LEU A 127 -9.11 5.79 -3.91
CA LEU A 127 -8.47 6.30 -5.12
C LEU A 127 -7.13 6.98 -4.82
N ILE A 128 -7.05 7.80 -3.78
CA ILE A 128 -5.83 8.47 -3.33
C ILE A 128 -4.76 7.44 -2.93
N ALA A 129 -5.13 6.44 -2.13
CA ALA A 129 -4.22 5.38 -1.71
C ALA A 129 -3.72 4.56 -2.90
N ARG A 130 -4.62 4.19 -3.83
CA ARG A 130 -4.25 3.48 -5.06
C ARG A 130 -3.29 4.30 -5.93
N THR A 131 -3.61 5.58 -6.16
CA THR A 131 -2.76 6.47 -6.95
C THR A 131 -1.38 6.62 -6.29
N THR A 132 -1.33 6.78 -4.97
CA THR A 132 -0.08 6.84 -4.21
C THR A 132 0.73 5.56 -4.36
N ALA A 133 0.12 4.38 -4.25
CA ALA A 133 0.82 3.10 -4.40
C ALA A 133 1.34 2.89 -5.84
N VAL A 134 0.54 3.26 -6.86
CA VAL A 134 0.86 3.02 -8.27
C VAL A 134 1.82 4.06 -8.84
N ARG A 135 1.56 5.35 -8.56
CA ARG A 135 2.33 6.48 -9.13
C ARG A 135 3.38 7.04 -8.17
N GLY A 136 3.44 6.52 -6.93
CA GLY A 136 4.33 6.97 -5.88
C GLY A 136 3.83 8.18 -5.11
N SER A 137 2.96 8.99 -5.68
CA SER A 137 2.33 10.13 -5.02
C SER A 137 0.96 10.45 -5.63
N CYS A 138 0.18 11.25 -4.91
CA CYS A 138 -1.12 11.71 -5.36
C CYS A 138 -1.30 13.18 -4.97
N LEU A 139 -1.97 13.95 -5.82
CA LEU A 139 -2.33 15.33 -5.57
C LEU A 139 -3.84 15.43 -5.35
N ILE A 140 -4.25 16.20 -4.38
CA ILE A 140 -5.66 16.52 -4.15
C ILE A 140 -5.79 18.04 -4.19
N ARG A 141 -6.59 18.55 -5.13
CA ARG A 141 -6.86 19.97 -5.27
C ARG A 141 -8.20 20.33 -4.66
N ARG A 142 -8.21 21.36 -3.84
CA ARG A 142 -9.44 21.94 -3.30
C ARG A 142 -10.21 22.69 -4.37
N ARG A 143 -11.51 22.39 -4.49
CA ARG A 143 -12.44 23.09 -5.37
C ARG A 143 -13.66 23.57 -4.57
N PHE A 144 -14.35 24.55 -5.09
CA PHE A 144 -15.55 25.10 -4.45
C PHE A 144 -16.70 25.09 -5.45
N ASP A 145 -17.85 24.62 -4.99
CA ASP A 145 -19.11 24.75 -5.69
C ASP A 145 -20.09 25.59 -4.84
N LEU A 146 -20.30 26.83 -5.28
CA LEU A 146 -21.19 27.75 -4.58
C LEU A 146 -22.68 27.31 -4.66
N SER A 147 -23.07 26.57 -5.71
CA SER A 147 -24.42 26.08 -5.86
C SER A 147 -24.83 25.07 -4.79
N MET A 148 -23.88 24.40 -4.17
CA MET A 148 -24.11 23.49 -3.04
C MET A 148 -24.59 24.24 -1.79
N GLN A 149 -24.12 25.48 -1.58
CA GLN A 149 -24.56 26.31 -0.45
C GLN A 149 -26.04 26.67 -0.54
N ASP A 150 -26.56 26.91 -1.74
CA ASP A 150 -27.99 27.17 -1.97
C ASP A 150 -28.85 25.96 -1.60
N ARG A 151 -28.28 24.75 -1.63
CA ARG A 151 -28.91 23.50 -1.21
C ARG A 151 -28.68 23.17 0.27
N GLY A 152 -28.00 24.04 1.02
CA GLY A 152 -27.67 23.85 2.44
C GLY A 152 -26.48 22.91 2.69
N LEU A 153 -25.75 22.51 1.64
CA LEU A 153 -24.58 21.62 1.71
C LEU A 153 -23.28 22.42 1.87
N VAL A 154 -22.24 21.76 2.36
CA VAL A 154 -20.90 22.35 2.40
C VAL A 154 -20.26 22.24 1.03
N GLY A 155 -20.06 23.37 0.35
CA GLY A 155 -19.59 23.45 -1.03
C GLY A 155 -18.10 23.16 -1.24
N LEU A 156 -17.53 22.21 -0.49
CA LEU A 156 -16.17 21.72 -0.68
C LEU A 156 -16.17 20.53 -1.62
N GLN A 157 -15.40 20.61 -2.70
CA GLN A 157 -15.13 19.49 -3.60
C GLN A 157 -13.63 19.17 -3.64
N LEU A 158 -13.31 17.90 -3.82
CA LEU A 158 -11.95 17.38 -3.93
C LEU A 158 -11.70 16.89 -5.35
N GLN A 159 -10.68 17.42 -5.99
CA GLN A 159 -10.20 16.95 -7.28
C GLN A 159 -8.92 16.14 -7.08
N VAL A 160 -9.00 14.83 -7.26
CA VAL A 160 -7.85 13.92 -7.20
C VAL A 160 -7.13 13.92 -8.53
N LEU A 161 -5.81 14.13 -8.50
CA LEU A 161 -4.95 14.26 -9.67
C LEU A 161 -3.74 13.35 -9.55
N GLU A 162 -3.30 12.80 -10.68
CA GLU A 162 -2.01 12.11 -10.75
C GLU A 162 -0.85 13.08 -10.64
N PRO A 163 0.32 12.65 -10.16
CA PRO A 163 1.50 13.52 -10.05
C PRO A 163 2.03 14.01 -11.41
N ASP A 164 1.59 13.41 -12.52
CA ASP A 164 1.89 13.85 -13.90
C ASP A 164 1.32 15.23 -14.23
N PHE A 165 0.33 15.70 -13.47
CA PHE A 165 -0.15 17.08 -13.56
C PHE A 165 0.87 18.11 -13.09
N LEU A 166 1.89 17.71 -12.32
CA LEU A 166 3.01 18.60 -11.97
C LEU A 166 3.82 18.96 -13.22
N ASP A 167 4.12 20.24 -13.38
CA ASP A 167 4.92 20.70 -14.51
C ASP A 167 6.42 20.60 -14.24
N PHE A 168 7.01 19.44 -14.50
CA PHE A 168 8.43 19.21 -14.33
C PHE A 168 9.33 20.06 -15.26
N SER A 169 8.75 20.72 -16.28
CA SER A 169 9.53 21.62 -17.13
C SER A 169 9.90 22.94 -16.41
N LYS A 170 9.21 23.24 -15.33
CA LYS A 170 9.49 24.41 -14.49
C LYS A 170 10.63 24.18 -13.49
N ASP A 171 11.23 23.00 -13.48
CA ASP A 171 12.33 22.67 -12.57
C ASP A 171 13.58 23.51 -12.92
N ASP A 172 14.01 24.38 -12.00
CA ASP A 172 15.20 25.21 -12.11
C ASP A 172 16.40 24.66 -11.32
N GLY A 173 16.21 23.50 -10.64
CA GLY A 173 17.22 22.86 -9.78
C GLY A 173 17.52 23.61 -8.48
N SER A 174 16.92 24.75 -8.25
CA SER A 174 17.14 25.64 -7.11
C SER A 174 15.88 25.77 -6.27
N ARG A 175 14.98 26.68 -6.64
CA ARG A 175 13.73 26.98 -5.94
C ARG A 175 12.54 26.14 -6.42
N ILE A 176 12.60 25.64 -7.64
CA ILE A 176 11.55 24.80 -8.20
C ILE A 176 12.10 23.40 -8.42
N LYS A 177 11.45 22.41 -7.78
CA LYS A 177 11.79 20.99 -7.90
C LYS A 177 10.53 20.20 -8.26
N PHE A 178 10.53 19.48 -9.37
CA PHE A 178 9.38 18.71 -9.87
C PHE A 178 8.09 19.54 -10.01
N GLY A 179 8.21 20.84 -10.39
CA GLY A 179 7.06 21.74 -10.44
C GLY A 179 6.56 22.24 -9.08
N GLN A 180 7.27 21.95 -8.00
CA GLN A 180 7.00 22.46 -6.66
C GLN A 180 7.91 23.65 -6.38
N GLN A 181 7.33 24.80 -6.05
CA GLN A 181 8.05 26.03 -5.76
C GLN A 181 8.26 26.22 -4.27
N TYR A 182 9.50 26.55 -3.89
CA TYR A 182 9.93 26.75 -2.50
C TYR A 182 10.37 28.20 -2.28
N ASP A 183 10.15 28.71 -1.08
CA ASP A 183 10.65 30.01 -0.64
C ASP A 183 12.17 29.96 -0.36
N ARG A 184 12.72 31.11 0.12
CA ARG A 184 14.15 31.23 0.45
C ARG A 184 14.56 30.32 1.63
N ASP A 185 13.64 30.01 2.50
CA ASP A 185 13.85 29.17 3.70
C ASP A 185 13.62 27.68 3.40
N GLY A 186 13.27 27.33 2.16
CA GLY A 186 13.00 25.97 1.72
C GLY A 186 11.60 25.46 2.09
N ARG A 187 10.67 26.36 2.42
CA ARG A 187 9.25 26.00 2.65
C ARG A 187 8.51 26.02 1.32
N LEU A 188 7.56 25.11 1.19
CA LEU A 188 6.74 24.98 -0.01
C LEU A 188 5.77 26.16 -0.14
N GLU A 189 5.86 26.93 -1.22
CA GLU A 189 4.96 28.02 -1.56
C GLU A 189 3.76 27.54 -2.37
N GLY A 190 3.96 26.61 -3.31
CA GLY A 190 2.90 26.10 -4.17
C GLY A 190 3.41 25.18 -5.26
N TYR A 191 2.52 24.91 -6.19
CA TYR A 191 2.70 23.93 -7.25
C TYR A 191 2.39 24.51 -8.62
N TRP A 192 3.18 24.17 -9.62
CA TRP A 192 2.87 24.42 -11.02
C TRP A 192 2.07 23.24 -11.56
N ILE A 193 0.76 23.42 -11.73
CA ILE A 193 -0.20 22.38 -12.12
C ILE A 193 -0.63 22.58 -13.56
N ARG A 194 -0.58 21.54 -14.37
CA ARG A 194 -1.10 21.50 -15.73
C ARG A 194 -2.62 21.43 -15.72
N GLN A 195 -3.27 22.05 -16.70
CA GLN A 195 -4.74 22.04 -16.79
C GLN A 195 -5.29 20.71 -17.27
N THR A 196 -4.52 19.98 -18.09
CA THR A 196 -4.88 18.68 -18.65
C THR A 196 -3.75 17.68 -18.43
N HIS A 197 -4.10 16.40 -18.37
CA HIS A 197 -3.10 15.34 -18.25
C HIS A 197 -2.20 15.30 -19.49
N PRO A 198 -0.86 15.25 -19.34
CA PRO A 198 0.05 15.31 -20.50
C PRO A 198 -0.15 14.17 -21.51
N GLY A 199 -0.60 12.99 -21.07
CA GLY A 199 -0.89 11.87 -21.94
C GLY A 199 -2.16 12.01 -22.81
N GLU A 200 -3.08 12.90 -22.45
CA GLU A 200 -4.31 13.16 -23.23
C GLU A 200 -4.14 14.23 -24.30
N THR A 201 -3.14 15.10 -24.15
CA THR A 201 -2.93 16.24 -25.04
C THR A 201 -2.09 15.93 -26.27
N GLU A 202 -1.36 14.82 -26.30
CA GLU A 202 -0.65 14.37 -27.51
C GLU A 202 -1.61 14.14 -28.69
N TRP A 203 -2.91 13.90 -28.39
CA TRP A 203 -3.96 13.71 -29.41
C TRP A 203 -4.45 14.98 -30.08
N ASN A 204 -4.36 16.14 -29.43
CA ASN A 204 -4.99 17.38 -29.89
C ASN A 204 -4.02 18.52 -30.24
N GLY A 205 -2.70 18.34 -30.14
CA GLY A 205 -1.69 19.36 -30.45
C GLY A 205 -1.79 20.64 -29.59
N VAL A 206 -2.57 20.61 -28.51
CA VAL A 206 -2.78 21.76 -27.62
C VAL A 206 -1.56 21.94 -26.72
N ARG A 207 -1.04 23.18 -26.70
CA ARG A 207 0.07 23.54 -25.80
C ARG A 207 -0.41 23.46 -24.35
N ILE A 208 0.12 22.55 -23.56
CA ILE A 208 -0.24 22.38 -22.15
C ILE A 208 0.29 23.58 -21.38
N SER A 209 -0.60 24.45 -20.90
CA SER A 209 -0.24 25.50 -19.96
C SER A 209 -0.27 24.98 -18.53
N SER A 210 0.61 25.49 -17.70
CA SER A 210 0.58 25.27 -16.26
C SER A 210 0.25 26.57 -15.53
N GLU A 211 -0.48 26.46 -14.43
CA GLU A 211 -0.79 27.57 -13.53
C GLU A 211 -0.13 27.34 -12.17
N PHE A 212 0.21 28.42 -11.50
CA PHE A 212 0.69 28.34 -10.12
C PHE A 212 -0.50 28.22 -9.18
N VAL A 213 -0.50 27.19 -8.34
CA VAL A 213 -1.52 26.94 -7.32
C VAL A 213 -0.85 26.99 -5.95
N PRO A 214 -1.33 27.81 -5.02
CA PRO A 214 -0.76 27.90 -3.68
C PRO A 214 -0.78 26.56 -2.93
N ALA A 215 0.22 26.33 -2.09
CA ALA A 215 0.31 25.11 -1.28
C ALA A 215 -0.91 24.88 -0.36
N SER A 216 -1.63 25.96 0.02
CA SER A 216 -2.86 25.86 0.81
C SER A 216 -4.02 25.21 0.07
N GLU A 217 -3.98 25.13 -1.26
CA GLU A 217 -5.03 24.58 -2.12
C GLU A 217 -4.71 23.19 -2.66
N ILE A 218 -3.52 22.67 -2.37
CA ILE A 218 -3.06 21.34 -2.82
C ILE A 218 -2.60 20.52 -1.63
N ILE A 219 -3.09 19.33 -1.52
CA ILE A 219 -2.50 18.28 -0.72
C ILE A 219 -1.67 17.40 -1.65
N HIS A 220 -0.40 17.17 -1.29
CA HIS A 220 0.48 16.26 -2.00
C HIS A 220 0.88 15.15 -1.05
N THR A 221 0.38 13.93 -1.30
CA THR A 221 0.61 12.77 -0.44
C THR A 221 1.54 11.77 -1.10
N TYR A 222 2.50 11.26 -0.32
CA TYR A 222 3.46 10.22 -0.71
C TYR A 222 4.20 9.67 0.51
N GLU A 223 4.82 8.51 0.35
CA GLU A 223 5.70 7.93 1.36
C GLU A 223 7.07 8.62 1.33
N VAL A 224 7.47 9.17 2.48
CA VAL A 224 8.76 9.86 2.63
C VAL A 224 9.80 8.85 3.08
N ASN A 225 10.65 8.40 2.17
CA ASN A 225 11.72 7.42 2.46
C ASN A 225 13.06 8.07 2.82
N ARG A 226 13.28 9.31 2.41
CA ARG A 226 14.50 10.07 2.70
C ARG A 226 14.18 11.51 3.08
N PRO A 227 14.86 12.10 4.09
CA PRO A 227 14.68 13.51 4.44
C PRO A 227 14.91 14.43 3.22
N GLY A 228 14.02 15.40 3.04
CA GLY A 228 14.09 16.35 1.92
C GLY A 228 13.60 15.84 0.58
N GLN A 229 13.02 14.63 0.53
CA GLN A 229 12.37 14.08 -0.66
C GLN A 229 11.14 14.93 -1.03
N ALA A 230 11.03 15.33 -2.29
CA ALA A 230 9.96 16.19 -2.79
C ALA A 230 8.83 15.43 -3.49
N ILE A 231 9.06 14.19 -3.92
CA ILE A 231 8.08 13.37 -4.61
C ILE A 231 8.28 11.90 -4.25
N GLY A 232 7.20 11.13 -4.15
CA GLY A 232 7.23 9.70 -3.86
C GLY A 232 7.65 8.85 -5.08
N VAL A 233 7.98 7.60 -4.80
CA VAL A 233 8.25 6.57 -5.82
C VAL A 233 7.21 5.46 -5.69
N PRO A 234 6.85 4.77 -6.80
CA PRO A 234 5.90 3.66 -6.78
C PRO A 234 6.32 2.57 -5.78
N PHE A 235 5.35 1.97 -5.08
CA PHE A 235 5.64 0.93 -4.09
C PHE A 235 6.32 -0.29 -4.70
N GLY A 236 5.96 -0.65 -5.95
CA GLY A 236 6.58 -1.75 -6.69
C GLY A 236 7.91 -1.44 -7.35
N SER A 237 8.51 -0.24 -7.16
CA SER A 237 9.73 0.18 -7.87
C SER A 237 10.91 -0.78 -7.74
N ALA A 238 11.04 -1.48 -6.62
CA ALA A 238 12.11 -2.43 -6.35
C ALA A 238 11.96 -3.76 -7.09
N VAL A 239 10.76 -4.12 -7.55
CA VAL A 239 10.47 -5.45 -8.12
C VAL A 239 9.96 -5.43 -9.56
N LEU A 240 10.06 -4.29 -10.25
CA LEU A 240 9.62 -4.18 -11.65
C LEU A 240 10.31 -5.21 -12.57
N LEU A 241 11.62 -5.42 -12.38
CA LEU A 241 12.37 -6.40 -13.16
C LEU A 241 11.96 -7.83 -12.80
N HIS A 242 11.78 -8.16 -11.51
CA HIS A 242 11.30 -9.48 -11.09
C HIS A 242 9.93 -9.83 -11.66
N LEU A 243 9.00 -8.86 -11.69
CA LEU A 243 7.67 -9.06 -12.28
C LEU A 243 7.77 -9.37 -13.77
N ARG A 244 8.63 -8.65 -14.51
CA ARG A 244 8.88 -8.90 -15.92
C ARG A 244 9.54 -10.26 -16.15
N ASP A 245 10.55 -10.61 -15.36
CA ASP A 245 11.24 -11.90 -15.46
C ASP A 245 10.26 -13.06 -15.22
N ILE A 246 9.30 -12.93 -14.29
CA ILE A 246 8.24 -13.93 -14.07
C ILE A 246 7.39 -14.10 -15.33
N ASP A 247 6.99 -13.00 -15.99
CA ASP A 247 6.21 -13.07 -17.24
C ASP A 247 7.02 -13.74 -18.36
N ASP A 248 8.27 -13.35 -18.55
CA ASP A 248 9.16 -13.91 -19.57
C ASP A 248 9.38 -15.42 -19.37
N ILE A 249 9.64 -15.86 -18.13
CA ILE A 249 9.79 -17.27 -17.78
C ILE A 249 8.47 -18.03 -17.99
N THR A 250 7.33 -17.44 -17.61
CA THR A 250 6.02 -18.07 -17.78
C THR A 250 5.71 -18.27 -19.27
N GLN A 251 6.00 -17.29 -20.12
CA GLN A 251 5.83 -17.40 -21.57
C GLN A 251 6.77 -18.46 -22.16
N ALA A 252 8.04 -18.50 -21.75
CA ALA A 252 9.00 -19.52 -22.19
C ALA A 252 8.56 -20.91 -21.80
N MET A 253 8.02 -21.10 -20.57
CA MET A 253 7.50 -22.40 -20.11
C MET A 253 6.25 -22.81 -20.87
N LEU A 254 5.34 -21.87 -21.16
CA LEU A 254 4.18 -22.13 -21.99
C LEU A 254 4.57 -22.58 -23.40
N LEU A 255 5.53 -21.87 -24.01
CA LEU A 255 6.06 -22.23 -25.31
C LEU A 255 6.70 -23.62 -25.30
N LYS A 256 7.55 -23.90 -24.29
CA LYS A 256 8.16 -25.22 -24.10
C LYS A 256 7.11 -26.31 -23.98
N THR A 257 6.05 -26.10 -23.20
CA THR A 257 4.95 -27.05 -23.01
C THR A 257 4.18 -27.28 -24.32
N LYS A 258 3.91 -26.21 -25.09
CA LYS A 258 3.29 -26.32 -26.42
C LYS A 258 4.15 -27.13 -27.39
N ILE A 259 5.47 -26.86 -27.43
CA ILE A 259 6.42 -27.63 -28.28
C ILE A 259 6.49 -29.09 -27.83
N ALA A 260 6.53 -29.35 -26.52
CA ALA A 260 6.55 -30.70 -26.00
C ALA A 260 5.24 -31.47 -26.26
N ALA A 261 4.11 -30.78 -26.34
CA ALA A 261 2.82 -31.38 -26.72
C ALA A 261 2.76 -31.71 -28.23
N CYS A 262 3.54 -31.01 -29.06
CA CYS A 262 3.74 -31.37 -30.47
C CYS A 262 4.88 -32.39 -30.50
N PHE A 263 4.59 -33.68 -30.59
CA PHE A 263 5.61 -34.73 -30.72
C PHE A 263 6.47 -34.46 -31.97
N THR A 264 7.69 -33.96 -31.76
CA THR A 264 8.64 -33.75 -32.87
C THR A 264 9.55 -34.96 -32.94
N ALA A 265 9.37 -35.79 -33.97
CA ALA A 265 10.24 -36.88 -34.28
C ALA A 265 11.22 -36.42 -35.38
N PHE A 266 12.51 -36.58 -35.12
CA PHE A 266 13.55 -36.39 -36.15
C PHE A 266 13.83 -37.73 -36.81
N VAL A 267 13.63 -37.75 -38.11
CA VAL A 267 13.95 -38.90 -38.95
C VAL A 267 15.34 -38.67 -39.54
N TYR A 268 16.30 -39.55 -39.23
CA TYR A 268 17.64 -39.49 -39.81
C TYR A 268 18.03 -40.85 -40.38
N SER A 269 18.90 -40.87 -41.40
CA SER A 269 19.47 -42.04 -42.02
C SER A 269 20.95 -42.13 -41.65
N ASN A 270 21.42 -43.31 -41.26
CA ASN A 270 22.81 -43.61 -40.99
C ASN A 270 23.63 -43.94 -42.25
N GLU A 271 22.96 -44.10 -43.38
CA GLU A 271 23.67 -44.41 -44.67
C GLU A 271 23.65 -43.16 -45.56
N PRO A 272 24.76 -42.85 -46.23
CA PRO A 272 24.82 -41.82 -47.28
C PRO A 272 24.05 -42.35 -48.50
N SER A 273 22.75 -42.15 -48.55
CA SER A 273 21.96 -42.50 -49.72
C SER A 273 21.78 -41.27 -50.62
N ASP A 274 21.84 -41.54 -51.91
CA ASP A 274 21.64 -40.57 -53.00
C ASP A 274 20.38 -39.69 -52.80
N LEU A 275 20.57 -38.42 -52.96
CA LEU A 275 19.61 -37.32 -52.76
C LEU A 275 18.37 -37.35 -53.66
N ALA A 276 17.97 -38.50 -54.27
CA ALA A 276 17.00 -38.55 -55.34
C ALA A 276 15.59 -39.03 -54.99
N THR A 277 15.30 -39.41 -53.75
CA THR A 277 13.93 -39.83 -53.38
C THR A 277 13.50 -39.22 -52.03
N THR A 278 13.31 -37.91 -52.04
CA THR A 278 12.64 -37.24 -50.98
C THR A 278 11.13 -37.43 -51.16
N THR A 279 10.59 -38.49 -50.62
CA THR A 279 9.13 -38.52 -50.36
C THR A 279 8.90 -37.42 -49.29
N ALA A 280 8.22 -36.35 -49.69
CA ALA A 280 7.95 -35.21 -48.81
C ALA A 280 7.26 -35.71 -47.55
N LEU A 281 8.00 -35.65 -46.41
CA LEU A 281 7.40 -35.77 -45.09
C LEU A 281 6.46 -34.57 -44.92
N THR A 282 5.25 -34.82 -44.48
CA THR A 282 4.25 -33.76 -44.27
C THR A 282 4.78 -32.75 -43.26
N GLU A 283 4.89 -31.49 -43.67
CA GLU A 283 5.40 -30.40 -42.81
C GLU A 283 4.48 -30.01 -41.67
N THR A 284 3.28 -30.60 -41.62
CA THR A 284 2.25 -30.32 -40.58
C THR A 284 2.27 -31.41 -39.51
N LEU A 285 2.68 -31.03 -38.30
CA LEU A 285 2.65 -31.88 -37.11
C LEU A 285 1.24 -31.83 -36.48
N GLU A 286 0.48 -32.91 -36.59
CA GLU A 286 -0.78 -33.10 -35.86
C GLU A 286 -0.56 -34.01 -34.64
N PRO A 287 -1.14 -33.68 -33.48
CA PRO A 287 -1.05 -34.54 -32.30
C PRO A 287 -1.65 -35.93 -32.56
N GLY A 288 -0.85 -37.00 -32.38
CA GLY A 288 -1.31 -38.36 -32.55
C GLY A 288 -1.13 -38.94 -33.96
N ALA A 289 -0.50 -38.23 -34.91
CA ALA A 289 -0.17 -38.77 -36.23
C ALA A 289 0.89 -39.88 -36.11
N ILE A 290 0.63 -41.04 -36.70
CA ILE A 290 1.56 -42.15 -36.83
C ILE A 290 1.98 -42.23 -38.29
N GLU A 291 3.24 -41.98 -38.59
CA GLU A 291 3.77 -42.04 -39.93
C GLU A 291 4.72 -43.26 -40.08
N ILE A 292 4.57 -44.04 -41.15
CA ILE A 292 5.37 -45.21 -41.40
C ILE A 292 6.67 -44.76 -42.07
N LEU A 293 7.79 -45.11 -41.46
CA LEU A 293 9.13 -44.76 -41.94
C LEU A 293 9.60 -45.71 -43.04
N PRO A 294 10.27 -45.17 -44.08
CA PRO A 294 11.00 -45.99 -45.05
C PRO A 294 12.16 -46.75 -44.39
N ASP A 295 12.51 -47.90 -45.02
CA ASP A 295 13.60 -48.78 -44.54
C ASP A 295 14.92 -47.97 -44.41
N GLY A 296 15.66 -48.22 -43.31
CA GLY A 296 16.94 -47.58 -43.01
C GLY A 296 16.87 -46.26 -42.28
N LYS A 297 15.68 -45.72 -41.96
CA LYS A 297 15.53 -44.50 -41.20
C LYS A 297 15.24 -44.77 -39.73
N GLN A 298 15.77 -43.99 -38.84
CA GLN A 298 15.56 -44.06 -37.42
C GLN A 298 14.83 -42.79 -36.88
N ILE A 299 14.00 -42.95 -35.90
CA ILE A 299 13.33 -41.84 -35.22
C ILE A 299 14.09 -41.50 -33.94
N SER A 300 14.42 -40.22 -33.77
CA SER A 300 14.82 -39.70 -32.49
C SER A 300 13.73 -38.72 -32.01
N PHE A 301 13.15 -39.02 -30.87
CA PHE A 301 12.21 -38.12 -30.23
C PHE A 301 13.01 -37.00 -29.54
N SER A 302 12.61 -35.75 -29.77
CA SER A 302 13.12 -34.63 -28.99
C SER A 302 12.63 -34.82 -27.54
N ASN A 303 13.57 -35.12 -26.65
CA ASN A 303 13.30 -35.15 -25.21
C ASN A 303 13.87 -33.86 -24.60
N PRO A 304 13.08 -32.78 -24.56
CA PRO A 304 13.56 -31.51 -24.00
C PRO A 304 13.92 -31.74 -22.52
N PRO A 305 15.08 -31.25 -22.08
CA PRO A 305 15.51 -31.44 -20.69
C PRO A 305 14.43 -30.94 -19.75
N GLN A 306 14.08 -31.76 -18.75
CA GLN A 306 13.13 -31.34 -17.71
C GLN A 306 13.70 -30.10 -17.02
N SER A 307 12.92 -29.03 -16.96
CA SER A 307 13.34 -27.85 -16.22
C SER A 307 13.34 -28.16 -14.74
N PRO A 308 14.40 -27.84 -14.01
CA PRO A 308 14.39 -27.96 -12.57
C PRO A 308 13.26 -27.10 -12.03
N ASP A 309 12.50 -27.65 -11.14
CA ASP A 309 11.41 -27.13 -10.33
C ASP A 309 10.94 -25.69 -10.61
N TYR A 310 10.22 -25.49 -11.73
CA TYR A 310 9.62 -24.20 -12.12
C TYR A 310 8.78 -23.61 -11.00
N THR A 311 8.04 -24.46 -10.27
CA THR A 311 7.15 -24.05 -9.19
C THR A 311 7.91 -23.43 -8.03
N ALA A 312 9.02 -24.05 -7.61
CA ALA A 312 9.87 -23.48 -6.55
C ALA A 312 10.50 -22.18 -6.95
N HIS A 313 10.95 -22.07 -8.21
CA HIS A 313 11.54 -20.83 -8.75
C HIS A 313 10.50 -19.69 -8.78
N GLN A 314 9.31 -19.95 -9.34
CA GLN A 314 8.22 -18.98 -9.37
C GLN A 314 7.80 -18.55 -7.95
N LYS A 315 7.67 -19.50 -7.02
CA LYS A 315 7.36 -19.23 -5.62
C LYS A 315 8.39 -18.30 -4.99
N HIS A 316 9.68 -18.53 -5.22
CA HIS A 316 10.76 -17.68 -4.71
C HIS A 316 10.64 -16.23 -5.20
N HIS A 317 10.40 -16.03 -6.49
CA HIS A 317 10.21 -14.69 -7.05
C HIS A 317 8.95 -14.00 -6.53
N LEU A 318 7.84 -14.73 -6.36
CA LEU A 318 6.61 -14.18 -5.80
C LEU A 318 6.76 -13.80 -4.33
N HIS A 319 7.59 -14.49 -3.54
CA HIS A 319 7.95 -14.06 -2.19
C HIS A 319 8.70 -12.72 -2.21
N ALA A 320 9.64 -12.53 -3.14
CA ALA A 320 10.35 -11.25 -3.29
C ALA A 320 9.39 -10.11 -3.67
N VAL A 321 8.43 -10.38 -4.57
CA VAL A 321 7.39 -9.43 -4.95
C VAL A 321 6.52 -9.07 -3.75
N ALA A 322 6.02 -10.06 -2.99
CA ALA A 322 5.21 -9.82 -1.81
C ALA A 322 5.95 -8.99 -0.75
N ALA A 323 7.22 -9.35 -0.48
CA ALA A 323 8.07 -8.63 0.46
C ALA A 323 8.28 -7.16 0.07
N ALA A 324 8.51 -6.87 -1.22
CA ALA A 324 8.72 -5.51 -1.69
C ALA A 324 7.46 -4.63 -1.61
N TYR A 325 6.28 -5.22 -1.81
CA TYR A 325 5.01 -4.52 -1.61
C TYR A 325 4.57 -4.46 -0.13
N GLY A 326 5.29 -5.13 0.78
CA GLY A 326 4.95 -5.16 2.20
C GLY A 326 3.69 -5.94 2.54
N ILE A 327 3.34 -6.92 1.72
CA ILE A 327 2.19 -7.81 1.88
C ILE A 327 2.65 -9.26 2.07
N THR A 328 1.75 -10.15 2.53
CA THR A 328 2.08 -11.56 2.65
C THR A 328 2.02 -12.27 1.29
N PHE A 329 2.78 -13.35 1.14
CA PHE A 329 2.73 -14.20 -0.04
C PHE A 329 1.33 -14.76 -0.29
N GLU A 330 0.64 -15.16 0.76
CA GLU A 330 -0.72 -15.71 0.73
C GLU A 330 -1.73 -14.66 0.25
N SER A 331 -1.58 -13.40 0.70
CA SER A 331 -2.43 -12.29 0.23
C SER A 331 -2.21 -11.99 -1.25
N LEU A 332 -0.97 -12.13 -1.73
CA LEU A 332 -0.62 -11.94 -3.13
C LEU A 332 -1.16 -13.07 -4.01
N THR A 333 -0.93 -14.33 -3.62
CA THR A 333 -1.20 -15.50 -4.47
C THR A 333 -2.55 -16.15 -4.23
N GLY A 334 -3.11 -16.01 -3.02
CA GLY A 334 -4.28 -16.76 -2.58
C GLY A 334 -4.00 -18.22 -2.22
N ILE A 335 -2.73 -18.67 -2.24
CA ILE A 335 -2.32 -20.04 -1.95
C ILE A 335 -2.18 -20.20 -0.43
N LEU A 336 -2.99 -21.09 0.16
CA LEU A 336 -3.01 -21.36 1.60
C LEU A 336 -2.57 -22.80 1.95
N SER A 337 -2.16 -23.61 0.96
CA SER A 337 -1.86 -25.04 1.15
C SER A 337 -0.70 -25.33 2.10
N ASP A 338 0.28 -24.43 2.16
CA ASP A 338 1.52 -24.65 2.93
C ASP A 338 1.54 -23.87 4.26
N VAL A 339 0.38 -23.31 4.65
CA VAL A 339 0.29 -22.38 5.79
C VAL A 339 -0.49 -23.02 6.92
N ASN A 340 0.10 -23.04 8.12
CA ASN A 340 -0.64 -23.37 9.33
C ASN A 340 -1.19 -22.07 9.97
N PHE A 341 -2.17 -22.23 10.88
CA PHE A 341 -2.83 -21.12 11.55
C PHE A 341 -1.87 -20.14 12.23
N SER A 342 -0.82 -20.66 12.87
CA SER A 342 0.14 -19.81 13.61
C SER A 342 1.02 -18.98 12.67
N SER A 343 1.53 -19.57 11.58
CA SER A 343 2.34 -18.87 10.59
C SER A 343 1.52 -17.85 9.80
N ALA A 344 0.29 -18.19 9.41
CA ALA A 344 -0.64 -17.26 8.77
C ALA A 344 -0.90 -16.03 9.65
N ARG A 345 -1.16 -16.26 10.93
CA ARG A 345 -1.41 -15.18 11.89
C ARG A 345 -0.19 -14.26 12.05
N MET A 346 1.02 -14.81 12.11
CA MET A 346 2.25 -14.01 12.21
C MET A 346 2.47 -13.14 10.98
N GLY A 347 2.33 -13.70 9.78
CA GLY A 347 2.43 -12.94 8.53
C GLY A 347 1.36 -11.85 8.43
N TRP A 348 0.13 -12.16 8.82
CA TRP A 348 -0.98 -11.21 8.83
C TRP A 348 -0.74 -10.05 9.82
N LEU A 349 -0.22 -10.32 11.03
CA LEU A 349 0.13 -9.28 12.00
C LEU A 349 1.22 -8.34 11.47
N GLU A 350 2.23 -8.88 10.76
CA GLU A 350 3.29 -8.06 10.16
C GLU A 350 2.75 -7.16 9.04
N MET A 351 1.91 -7.69 8.15
CA MET A 351 1.24 -6.89 7.12
C MET A 351 0.40 -5.77 7.76
N HIS A 352 -0.34 -6.07 8.83
CA HIS A 352 -1.15 -5.06 9.53
C HIS A 352 -0.34 -3.94 10.16
N ARG A 353 0.90 -4.19 10.61
CA ARG A 353 1.81 -3.13 11.08
C ARG A 353 2.18 -2.16 9.97
N ASN A 354 2.48 -2.68 8.76
CA ASN A 354 2.74 -1.83 7.59
C ASN A 354 1.53 -0.97 7.23
N LEU A 355 0.34 -1.59 7.18
CA LEU A 355 -0.91 -0.89 6.91
C LEU A 355 -1.23 0.18 7.96
N ALA A 356 -1.01 -0.12 9.24
CA ALA A 356 -1.17 0.84 10.32
C ALA A 356 -0.19 2.02 10.17
N ALA A 357 1.08 1.74 9.83
CA ALA A 357 2.06 2.78 9.57
C ALA A 357 1.63 3.70 8.42
N TRP A 358 1.13 3.16 7.31
CA TRP A 358 0.63 3.98 6.19
C TRP A 358 -0.61 4.80 6.57
N ARG A 359 -1.54 4.24 7.37
CA ARG A 359 -2.71 4.99 7.86
C ARG A 359 -2.29 6.17 8.71
N TRP A 360 -1.44 5.92 9.73
CA TRP A 360 -1.12 6.92 10.74
C TRP A 360 0.01 7.89 10.34
N ASN A 361 0.89 7.50 9.42
CA ASN A 361 2.01 8.34 8.99
C ASN A 361 1.77 9.01 7.62
N ILE A 362 0.86 8.48 6.79
CA ILE A 362 0.57 9.04 5.46
C ILE A 362 -0.88 9.54 5.43
N SER A 363 -1.89 8.64 5.57
CA SER A 363 -3.28 9.04 5.34
C SER A 363 -3.73 10.13 6.31
N VAL A 364 -3.54 9.94 7.61
CA VAL A 364 -4.02 10.89 8.63
C VAL A 364 -3.33 12.26 8.48
N PRO A 365 -2.01 12.39 8.58
CA PRO A 365 -1.37 13.70 8.59
C PRO A 365 -1.34 14.40 7.22
N GLN A 366 -1.26 13.64 6.13
CA GLN A 366 -1.10 14.22 4.80
C GLN A 366 -2.42 14.40 4.05
N VAL A 367 -3.49 13.65 4.39
CA VAL A 367 -4.76 13.69 3.65
C VAL A 367 -5.93 14.04 4.57
N LEU A 368 -6.20 13.22 5.59
CA LEU A 368 -7.43 13.31 6.36
C LEU A 368 -7.53 14.60 7.19
N ASP A 369 -6.49 14.92 7.95
CA ASP A 369 -6.43 16.16 8.72
C ASP A 369 -6.42 17.43 7.84
N PRO A 370 -5.68 17.50 6.72
CA PRO A 370 -5.79 18.62 5.79
C PRO A 370 -7.17 18.79 5.18
N VAL A 371 -7.83 17.71 4.74
CA VAL A 371 -9.19 17.76 4.20
C VAL A 371 -10.17 18.21 5.27
N HIS A 372 -10.05 17.72 6.51
CA HIS A 372 -10.87 18.21 7.63
C HIS A 372 -10.69 19.71 7.87
N ARG A 373 -9.45 20.24 7.76
CA ARG A 373 -9.22 21.70 7.84
C ARG A 373 -9.93 22.45 6.73
N TRP A 374 -9.85 21.97 5.49
CA TRP A 374 -10.55 22.56 4.35
C TRP A 374 -12.06 22.53 4.52
N PHE A 375 -12.62 21.41 5.02
CA PHE A 375 -14.03 21.32 5.34
C PHE A 375 -14.44 22.35 6.41
N ASN A 376 -13.65 22.49 7.47
CA ASN A 376 -13.91 23.49 8.52
C ASN A 376 -13.89 24.93 7.97
N ASP A 377 -12.98 25.24 7.04
CA ASP A 377 -12.92 26.57 6.45
C ASP A 377 -14.18 26.90 5.64
N VAL A 378 -14.69 25.93 4.87
CA VAL A 378 -15.92 26.11 4.07
C VAL A 378 -17.17 26.06 4.96
N ALA A 379 -17.23 25.16 5.92
CA ALA A 379 -18.36 25.05 6.86
C ALA A 379 -18.58 26.34 7.67
N ARG A 380 -17.49 27.07 7.99
CA ARG A 380 -17.60 28.38 8.65
C ARG A 380 -18.33 29.44 7.81
N VAL A 381 -18.19 29.38 6.49
CA VAL A 381 -18.94 30.25 5.59
C VAL A 381 -20.43 29.97 5.68
N ALA A 382 -20.81 28.68 5.83
CA ALA A 382 -22.18 28.24 6.07
C ALA A 382 -22.64 28.38 7.54
N GLN A 383 -21.91 29.16 8.38
CA GLN A 383 -22.20 29.38 9.81
C GLN A 383 -22.21 28.06 10.64
N ILE A 384 -21.46 27.04 10.20
CA ILE A 384 -21.30 25.77 10.91
C ILE A 384 -19.90 25.74 11.51
N ARG A 385 -19.82 25.79 12.85
CA ARG A 385 -18.52 25.74 13.56
C ARG A 385 -18.17 24.31 13.91
N GLY A 386 -17.05 23.83 13.41
CA GLY A 386 -16.53 22.51 13.66
C GLY A 386 -15.46 22.43 14.76
N PRO A 387 -15.17 21.24 15.26
CA PRO A 387 -14.11 20.98 16.22
C PRO A 387 -12.73 21.13 15.56
N ARG A 388 -11.70 21.36 16.38
CA ARG A 388 -10.30 21.41 15.89
C ARG A 388 -9.76 20.04 15.52
N ARG A 389 -10.31 18.98 16.11
CA ARG A 389 -9.80 17.61 15.94
C ARG A 389 -10.92 16.67 15.51
N MET A 390 -10.56 15.76 14.62
CA MET A 390 -11.31 14.57 14.32
C MET A 390 -10.66 13.36 14.98
N ILE A 391 -11.46 12.40 15.36
CA ILE A 391 -11.01 11.05 15.72
C ILE A 391 -11.18 10.19 14.49
N TRP A 392 -10.09 9.62 14.00
CA TRP A 392 -10.12 8.75 12.84
C TRP A 392 -10.24 7.30 13.28
N THR A 393 -11.26 6.63 12.78
CA THR A 393 -11.53 5.20 13.01
C THR A 393 -11.08 4.45 11.77
N PRO A 394 -10.12 3.50 11.88
CA PRO A 394 -9.67 2.70 10.76
C PRO A 394 -10.78 1.78 10.26
N PRO A 395 -10.67 1.24 9.02
CA PRO A 395 -11.66 0.31 8.51
C PRO A 395 -11.76 -0.92 9.41
N ARG A 396 -12.94 -1.54 9.37
CA ARG A 396 -13.27 -2.72 10.17
C ARG A 396 -12.22 -3.82 9.99
N ARG A 397 -11.78 -4.37 11.11
CA ARG A 397 -10.89 -5.52 11.15
C ARG A 397 -11.71 -6.78 11.41
N GLU A 398 -11.59 -7.75 10.53
CA GLU A 398 -12.15 -9.08 10.76
C GLU A 398 -11.33 -9.84 11.80
N LEU A 399 -12.01 -10.53 12.71
CA LEU A 399 -11.38 -11.37 13.71
C LEU A 399 -11.10 -12.75 13.09
N VAL A 400 -9.89 -13.24 13.28
CA VAL A 400 -9.46 -14.56 12.75
C VAL A 400 -10.07 -15.70 13.58
N ASP A 401 -10.10 -15.56 14.89
CA ASP A 401 -10.75 -16.46 15.85
C ASP A 401 -11.65 -15.65 16.79
N PRO A 402 -12.92 -15.39 16.38
CA PRO A 402 -13.80 -14.53 17.14
C PRO A 402 -14.00 -14.96 18.59
N ALA A 403 -14.08 -16.27 18.84
CA ALA A 403 -14.33 -16.81 20.18
C ALA A 403 -13.20 -16.50 21.16
N LYS A 404 -11.95 -16.67 20.73
CA LYS A 404 -10.79 -16.37 21.58
C LYS A 404 -10.47 -14.89 21.65
N GLU A 405 -10.57 -14.19 20.51
CA GLU A 405 -10.22 -12.77 20.44
C GLU A 405 -11.21 -11.91 21.23
N VAL A 406 -12.53 -12.17 21.10
CA VAL A 406 -13.55 -11.42 21.88
C VAL A 406 -13.40 -11.70 23.37
N GLY A 407 -13.14 -12.98 23.77
CA GLY A 407 -12.89 -13.32 25.17
C GLY A 407 -11.72 -12.53 25.77
N ALA A 408 -10.57 -12.50 25.05
CA ALA A 408 -9.39 -11.75 25.49
C ALA A 408 -9.64 -10.24 25.55
N LEU A 409 -10.40 -9.67 24.62
CA LEU A 409 -10.77 -8.26 24.64
C LEU A 409 -11.66 -7.91 25.85
N ILE A 410 -12.65 -8.75 26.17
CA ILE A 410 -13.52 -8.59 27.35
C ILE A 410 -12.68 -8.62 28.64
N GLU A 411 -11.76 -9.58 28.75
CA GLU A 411 -10.86 -9.68 29.92
C GLU A 411 -9.95 -8.43 30.02
N GLY A 412 -9.42 -7.95 28.89
CA GLY A 412 -8.61 -6.74 28.86
C GLY A 412 -9.36 -5.48 29.32
N VAL A 413 -10.64 -5.33 28.94
CA VAL A 413 -11.49 -4.23 29.44
C VAL A 413 -11.76 -4.38 30.92
N LYS A 414 -12.10 -5.58 31.42
CA LYS A 414 -12.31 -5.84 32.85
C LYS A 414 -11.07 -5.59 33.68
N ALA A 415 -9.88 -5.88 33.14
CA ALA A 415 -8.61 -5.62 33.79
C ALA A 415 -8.14 -4.15 33.69
N GLY A 416 -8.87 -3.30 32.94
CA GLY A 416 -8.53 -1.88 32.78
C GLY A 416 -7.38 -1.60 31.81
N PHE A 417 -6.94 -2.57 31.01
CA PHE A 417 -5.91 -2.36 29.98
C PHE A 417 -6.41 -1.57 28.79
N PHE A 418 -7.70 -1.70 28.46
CA PHE A 418 -8.33 -1.05 27.32
C PHE A 418 -9.64 -0.41 27.74
N SER A 419 -10.01 0.71 27.11
CA SER A 419 -11.36 1.24 27.20
C SER A 419 -12.27 0.54 26.19
N LEU A 420 -13.58 0.43 26.49
CA LEU A 420 -14.57 -0.10 25.55
C LEU A 420 -14.54 0.66 24.21
N SER A 421 -14.49 1.99 24.28
CA SER A 421 -14.42 2.85 23.10
C SER A 421 -13.16 2.64 22.26
N GLU A 422 -12.03 2.30 22.88
CA GLU A 422 -10.78 1.99 22.16
C GLU A 422 -10.92 0.68 21.38
N ILE A 423 -11.49 -0.35 22.01
CA ILE A 423 -11.74 -1.63 21.33
C ILE A 423 -12.72 -1.46 20.18
N GLN A 424 -13.84 -0.75 20.40
CA GLN A 424 -14.82 -0.48 19.34
C GLN A 424 -14.14 0.19 18.13
N ARG A 425 -13.30 1.22 18.36
CA ARG A 425 -12.54 1.86 17.27
C ARG A 425 -11.55 0.92 16.62
N SER A 426 -10.85 0.08 17.38
CA SER A 426 -9.89 -0.87 16.82
C SER A 426 -10.55 -1.93 15.92
N LEU A 427 -11.84 -2.19 16.16
CA LEU A 427 -12.69 -3.07 15.35
C LEU A 427 -13.44 -2.32 14.23
N GLY A 428 -13.21 -1.01 14.06
CA GLY A 428 -13.82 -0.21 13.00
C GLY A 428 -15.21 0.33 13.32
N TYR A 429 -15.63 0.32 14.58
CA TYR A 429 -16.90 0.90 15.02
C TYR A 429 -16.72 2.31 15.56
N ILE A 430 -17.73 3.14 15.41
CA ILE A 430 -17.82 4.47 16.03
C ILE A 430 -18.46 4.31 17.42
N PRO A 431 -17.74 4.56 18.52
CA PRO A 431 -18.25 4.28 19.86
C PRO A 431 -19.55 5.00 20.22
N ALA A 432 -19.74 6.24 19.75
CA ALA A 432 -20.95 7.01 20.00
C ALA A 432 -22.16 6.36 19.33
N GLU A 433 -22.04 5.95 18.07
CA GLU A 433 -23.12 5.30 17.32
C GLU A 433 -23.50 3.96 17.96
N VAL A 434 -22.49 3.14 18.30
CA VAL A 434 -22.72 1.85 18.98
C VAL A 434 -23.45 2.04 20.32
N MET A 435 -23.10 3.08 21.09
CA MET A 435 -23.77 3.37 22.37
C MET A 435 -25.18 3.86 22.16
N ASP A 436 -25.43 4.68 21.14
CA ASP A 436 -26.78 5.19 20.81
C ASP A 436 -27.65 4.02 20.32
N GLU A 437 -27.15 3.13 19.44
CA GLU A 437 -27.88 1.93 19.00
C GLU A 437 -28.18 0.98 20.15
N LEU A 438 -27.22 0.69 21.02
CA LEU A 438 -27.40 -0.14 22.20
C LEU A 438 -28.47 0.47 23.14
N GLY A 439 -28.46 1.78 23.31
CA GLY A 439 -29.47 2.48 24.09
C GLY A 439 -30.88 2.33 23.53
N GLN A 440 -31.01 2.44 22.20
CA GLN A 440 -32.29 2.23 21.49
C GLN A 440 -32.74 0.76 21.56
N ASP A 441 -31.82 -0.19 21.37
CA ASP A 441 -32.12 -1.63 21.46
C ASP A 441 -32.59 -2.02 22.86
N ILE A 442 -31.95 -1.52 23.92
CA ILE A 442 -32.34 -1.75 25.29
C ILE A 442 -33.75 -1.13 25.58
N ALA A 443 -34.01 0.08 25.09
CA ALA A 443 -35.30 0.71 25.23
C ALA A 443 -36.41 -0.08 24.52
N THR A 444 -36.15 -0.51 23.28
CA THR A 444 -37.06 -1.32 22.46
C THR A 444 -37.34 -2.70 23.10
N ALA A 445 -36.29 -3.33 23.62
CA ALA A 445 -36.43 -4.62 24.31
C ALA A 445 -37.29 -4.51 25.58
N ARG A 446 -37.09 -3.45 26.36
CA ARG A 446 -37.92 -3.18 27.57
C ARG A 446 -39.38 -2.95 27.20
N GLU A 447 -39.66 -2.18 26.15
CA GLU A 447 -41.01 -1.95 25.65
C GLU A 447 -41.71 -3.25 25.23
N LYS A 448 -40.94 -4.19 24.61
CA LYS A 448 -41.44 -5.49 24.19
C LYS A 448 -41.39 -6.58 25.27
N GLY A 449 -40.98 -6.27 26.50
CA GLY A 449 -40.87 -7.22 27.62
C GLY A 449 -39.75 -8.22 27.45
N LEU A 450 -38.75 -7.95 26.58
CA LEU A 450 -37.57 -8.79 26.36
C LEU A 450 -36.42 -8.35 27.30
N VAL A 451 -35.70 -9.32 27.85
CA VAL A 451 -34.50 -9.06 28.65
C VAL A 451 -33.27 -9.29 27.77
N LEU A 452 -32.61 -8.22 27.39
CA LEU A 452 -31.28 -8.31 26.74
C LEU A 452 -30.23 -8.42 27.85
N SER A 453 -29.50 -9.51 27.92
CA SER A 453 -28.37 -9.66 28.84
C SER A 453 -27.14 -8.92 28.35
N VAL A 454 -27.27 -7.65 28.00
CA VAL A 454 -26.11 -6.77 27.69
C VAL A 454 -25.39 -6.38 28.99
N ASP A 455 -26.02 -6.61 30.11
CA ASP A 455 -25.53 -6.33 31.46
C ASP A 455 -24.56 -7.39 32.03
N GLY A 456 -23.69 -7.98 31.24
CA GLY A 456 -22.59 -8.77 31.78
C GLY A 456 -21.66 -8.03 32.77
N MET A 457 -21.90 -6.74 32.97
CA MET A 457 -21.27 -5.91 33.99
C MET A 457 -22.13 -5.69 35.24
N SER A 458 -23.42 -6.00 35.22
CA SER A 458 -24.31 -5.73 36.36
C SER A 458 -24.61 -6.93 37.27
N SER A 459 -24.19 -8.13 36.88
CA SER A 459 -24.40 -9.32 37.73
C SER A 459 -23.47 -9.44 38.96
N ALA A 460 -22.44 -8.56 39.05
CA ALA A 460 -21.54 -8.54 40.21
C ALA A 460 -22.04 -7.67 41.39
N GLY A 461 -23.16 -6.97 41.24
CA GLY A 461 -23.67 -6.01 42.22
C GLY A 461 -24.99 -6.32 42.90
N ARG A 462 -25.70 -7.38 42.49
CA ARG A 462 -26.86 -7.89 43.27
C ARG A 462 -26.40 -9.06 44.14
N SER A 463 -25.68 -8.73 45.19
CA SER A 463 -25.62 -9.54 46.39
C SER A 463 -27.05 -9.78 46.83
N ALA A 464 -27.42 -11.03 47.05
CA ALA A 464 -28.68 -11.46 47.60
C ALA A 464 -29.01 -10.62 48.82
N ALA A 465 -30.27 -10.13 48.92
CA ALA A 465 -30.80 -9.68 50.17
C ALA A 465 -30.62 -10.78 51.21
N PRO A 466 -30.30 -10.47 52.48
CA PRO A 466 -30.18 -11.47 53.50
C PRO A 466 -31.58 -12.13 53.65
N ASP A 467 -31.56 -13.45 53.46
CA ASP A 467 -32.64 -14.33 53.84
C ASP A 467 -32.81 -14.19 55.36
N ASP A 468 -33.92 -13.58 55.79
CA ASP A 468 -34.29 -13.54 57.18
C ASP A 468 -34.62 -14.98 57.61
N GLY A 469 -33.58 -15.64 58.15
CA GLY A 469 -33.66 -16.99 58.63
C GLY A 469 -34.60 -17.09 59.79
N GLU A 470 -35.68 -17.83 59.61
CA GLU A 470 -36.47 -18.42 60.72
C GLU A 470 -35.52 -19.30 61.56
N GLU A 471 -35.43 -18.95 62.85
CA GLU A 471 -34.82 -19.80 63.89
C GLU A 471 -35.59 -21.12 64.02
N PRO A 472 -34.92 -22.24 64.05
CA PRO A 472 -35.58 -23.50 64.41
C PRO A 472 -35.80 -23.57 65.90
N GLU A 473 -37.12 -23.70 66.34
CA GLU A 473 -37.53 -24.04 67.68
C GLU A 473 -36.84 -25.29 68.19
N ALA A 474 -36.23 -25.16 69.38
CA ALA A 474 -35.68 -26.25 70.14
C ALA A 474 -36.82 -27.15 70.66
N GLN A 475 -36.80 -28.42 70.37
CA GLN A 475 -37.58 -29.46 71.01
C GLN A 475 -36.87 -29.93 72.26
N PRO A 476 -37.60 -30.11 73.39
CA PRO A 476 -37.01 -30.60 74.62
C PRO A 476 -36.77 -32.13 74.59
N GLU A 477 -35.66 -32.51 75.13
CA GLU A 477 -35.34 -33.91 75.45
C GLU A 477 -36.26 -34.46 76.52
N ASP A 478 -36.74 -35.67 76.30
CA ASP A 478 -37.03 -36.72 77.31
C ASP A 478 -36.36 -38.02 76.91
#